data_18b9d4a7aa03baf267b0961405a23110
#
_entry.id   18b9d4a7aa03baf267b0961405a23110
#
_cell.length_a   1.000
_cell.length_b   1.000
_cell.length_c   1.000
_cell.angle_alpha   90.00
_cell.angle_beta   90.00
_cell.angle_gamma   90.00
#
_symmetry.space_group_name_H-M   'P 1'
#
loop_
_entity.id
_entity.type
_entity.pdbx_description
1 polymer ?
#
loop_
_entity_poly.entity_id
_entity_poly.type
_entity_poly.pdbx_seq_one_letter_code
_entity_poly.pdbx_strand_id
1 'polypeptide(L)'
;LSSMLPPIVLNPKPQENILDMAAAPGGKTTQLAALSQNKAYITACERNKIRGEKLKYNLEKQGASMVNVMLEDAASLSDFFSFDKILLDAPCSGSGTDNVFKSNFTLELIQKSSKTQEKLLRKALKILKPGGEMVYSTCSILKNENEKVIEKVLKDFKANLVQVDLDDEIECLPCAIKEAKVVAPNELFEGFFVAKIRKILC
;
A
#
# COMPACT_ATOMS: atom_id res chain seq x y z
N LEU A 1 -10.43 11.07 1.58
CA LEU A 1 -9.63 11.24 0.35
C LEU A 1 -8.24 10.59 0.46
N SER A 2 -7.64 10.49 1.65
CA SER A 2 -6.28 9.92 1.87
C SER A 2 -6.07 8.56 1.21
N SER A 3 -7.08 7.69 1.27
CA SER A 3 -7.04 6.34 0.67
C SER A 3 -6.87 6.33 -0.86
N MET A 4 -7.07 7.46 -1.53
CA MET A 4 -6.89 7.61 -2.98
C MET A 4 -5.44 7.94 -3.38
N LEU A 5 -4.62 8.41 -2.44
CA LEU A 5 -3.25 8.87 -2.71
C LEU A 5 -2.30 7.73 -3.17
N PRO A 6 -2.30 6.53 -2.54
CA PRO A 6 -1.35 5.48 -2.90
C PRO A 6 -1.39 5.04 -4.38
N PRO A 7 -2.56 4.80 -5.01
CA PRO A 7 -2.63 4.50 -6.43
C PRO A 7 -2.13 5.66 -7.32
N ILE A 8 -2.39 6.91 -6.93
CA ILE A 8 -1.90 8.11 -7.66
C ILE A 8 -0.37 8.16 -7.59
N VAL A 9 0.21 8.02 -6.40
CA VAL A 9 1.67 8.02 -6.18
C VAL A 9 2.34 6.86 -6.91
N LEU A 10 1.70 5.67 -6.97
CA LEU A 10 2.22 4.52 -7.71
C LEU A 10 2.20 4.76 -9.22
N ASN A 11 1.25 5.54 -9.72
CA ASN A 11 1.14 5.95 -11.13
C ASN A 11 1.19 4.76 -12.10
N PRO A 12 0.21 3.84 -12.05
CA PRO A 12 0.19 2.65 -12.88
C PRO A 12 0.09 3.00 -14.37
N LYS A 13 0.77 2.21 -15.22
CA LYS A 13 0.75 2.38 -16.67
C LYS A 13 0.12 1.16 -17.36
N PRO A 14 -0.45 1.35 -18.56
CA PRO A 14 -0.87 0.22 -19.40
C PRO A 14 0.23 -0.83 -19.56
N GLN A 15 -0.15 -2.10 -19.59
CA GLN A 15 0.71 -3.28 -19.80
C GLN A 15 1.68 -3.61 -18.64
N GLU A 16 1.69 -2.83 -17.57
CA GLU A 16 2.46 -3.20 -16.36
C GLU A 16 1.80 -4.36 -15.62
N ASN A 17 2.63 -5.24 -15.03
CA ASN A 17 2.19 -6.24 -14.06
C ASN A 17 2.20 -5.61 -12.67
N ILE A 18 1.04 -5.48 -12.06
CA ILE A 18 0.84 -4.77 -10.80
C ILE A 18 0.27 -5.73 -9.75
N LEU A 19 0.81 -5.68 -8.54
CA LEU A 19 0.28 -6.40 -7.38
C LEU A 19 -0.33 -5.42 -6.38
N ASP A 20 -1.57 -5.69 -5.97
CA ASP A 20 -2.19 -5.11 -4.77
C ASP A 20 -2.18 -6.18 -3.67
N MET A 21 -1.39 -5.97 -2.62
CA MET A 21 -1.11 -7.00 -1.61
C MET A 21 -2.17 -7.12 -0.52
N ALA A 22 -3.09 -6.16 -0.39
CA ALA A 22 -4.14 -6.14 0.63
C ALA A 22 -5.41 -5.48 0.08
N ALA A 23 -5.92 -6.05 -1.02
CA ALA A 23 -6.80 -5.39 -1.97
C ALA A 23 -8.21 -5.07 -1.45
N ALA A 24 -8.78 -5.91 -0.57
CA ALA A 24 -10.17 -5.72 -0.16
C ALA A 24 -10.37 -4.46 0.70
N PRO A 25 -11.45 -3.72 0.47
CA PRO A 25 -12.65 -4.06 -0.33
C PRO A 25 -12.57 -3.75 -1.83
N GLY A 26 -11.43 -3.25 -2.37
CA GLY A 26 -11.21 -3.06 -3.80
C GLY A 26 -11.13 -1.60 -4.28
N GLY A 27 -11.30 -0.61 -3.40
CA GLY A 27 -11.26 0.81 -3.81
C GLY A 27 -9.93 1.22 -4.45
N LYS A 28 -8.80 0.82 -3.87
CA LYS A 28 -7.48 1.12 -4.46
C LYS A 28 -7.22 0.29 -5.72
N THR A 29 -7.64 -0.97 -5.74
CA THR A 29 -7.52 -1.85 -6.91
C THR A 29 -8.30 -1.31 -8.11
N THR A 30 -9.55 -0.86 -7.90
CA THR A 30 -10.36 -0.25 -8.98
C THR A 30 -9.75 1.05 -9.46
N GLN A 31 -9.15 1.83 -8.58
CA GLN A 31 -8.43 3.06 -8.94
C GLN A 31 -7.17 2.75 -9.76
N LEU A 32 -6.38 1.70 -9.40
CA LEU A 32 -5.26 1.23 -10.22
C LEU A 32 -5.71 0.85 -11.63
N ALA A 33 -6.82 0.11 -11.73
CA ALA A 33 -7.41 -0.27 -13.02
C ALA A 33 -7.82 0.96 -13.84
N ALA A 34 -8.51 1.92 -13.23
CA ALA A 34 -8.93 3.16 -13.89
C ALA A 34 -7.75 4.00 -14.36
N LEU A 35 -6.74 4.23 -13.52
CA LEU A 35 -5.54 5.01 -13.85
C LEU A 35 -4.71 4.36 -14.98
N SER A 36 -4.71 3.03 -15.09
CA SER A 36 -4.08 2.30 -16.19
C SER A 36 -4.99 2.07 -17.40
N GLN A 37 -6.17 2.73 -17.44
CA GLN A 37 -7.17 2.61 -18.49
C GLN A 37 -7.67 1.16 -18.70
N ASN A 38 -7.74 0.37 -17.61
CA ASN A 38 -8.02 -1.08 -17.67
C ASN A 38 -7.06 -1.87 -18.58
N LYS A 39 -5.82 -1.41 -18.75
CA LYS A 39 -4.81 -2.06 -19.62
C LYS A 39 -3.59 -2.60 -18.86
N ALA A 40 -3.53 -2.46 -17.55
CA ALA A 40 -2.53 -3.13 -16.71
C ALA A 40 -3.02 -4.51 -16.29
N TYR A 41 -2.10 -5.45 -16.05
CA TYR A 41 -2.37 -6.77 -15.52
C TYR A 41 -2.28 -6.70 -13.99
N ILE A 42 -3.43 -6.59 -13.32
CA ILE A 42 -3.47 -6.40 -11.87
C ILE A 42 -3.76 -7.72 -11.18
N THR A 43 -2.90 -8.11 -10.25
CA THR A 43 -3.16 -9.20 -9.31
C THR A 43 -3.54 -8.57 -7.97
N ALA A 44 -4.72 -8.94 -7.45
CA ALA A 44 -5.26 -8.42 -6.20
C ALA A 44 -5.36 -9.54 -5.16
N CYS A 45 -4.55 -9.46 -4.09
CA CYS A 45 -4.52 -10.46 -3.03
C CYS A 45 -5.41 -10.06 -1.86
N GLU A 46 -6.20 -11.01 -1.37
CA GLU A 46 -6.95 -10.90 -0.12
C GLU A 46 -7.04 -12.28 0.55
N ARG A 47 -6.55 -12.38 1.78
CA ARG A 47 -6.53 -13.66 2.52
C ARG A 47 -7.88 -14.08 3.11
N ASN A 48 -8.77 -13.11 3.37
CA ASN A 48 -10.07 -13.36 3.95
C ASN A 48 -11.10 -13.57 2.84
N LYS A 49 -11.72 -14.77 2.79
CA LYS A 49 -12.68 -15.14 1.76
C LYS A 49 -13.89 -14.20 1.68
N ILE A 50 -14.45 -13.78 2.83
CA ILE A 50 -15.62 -12.89 2.87
C ILE A 50 -15.25 -11.51 2.31
N ARG A 51 -14.10 -10.98 2.68
CA ARG A 51 -13.60 -9.72 2.11
C ARG A 51 -13.26 -9.86 0.63
N GLY A 52 -12.78 -11.04 0.22
CA GLY A 52 -12.50 -11.35 -1.17
C GLY A 52 -13.74 -11.34 -2.06
N GLU A 53 -14.89 -11.80 -1.54
CA GLU A 53 -16.17 -11.70 -2.28
C GLU A 53 -16.62 -10.24 -2.44
N LYS A 54 -16.43 -9.40 -1.41
CA LYS A 54 -16.66 -7.94 -1.54
C LYS A 54 -15.72 -7.29 -2.57
N LEU A 55 -14.46 -7.71 -2.59
CA LEU A 55 -13.48 -7.26 -3.59
C LEU A 55 -13.97 -7.59 -5.00
N LYS A 56 -14.32 -8.84 -5.28
CA LYS A 56 -14.83 -9.27 -6.60
C LYS A 56 -16.07 -8.47 -7.02
N TYR A 57 -17.04 -8.34 -6.13
CA TYR A 57 -18.24 -7.54 -6.38
C TYR A 57 -17.91 -6.09 -6.75
N ASN A 58 -17.01 -5.45 -6.01
CA ASN A 58 -16.63 -4.05 -6.27
C ASN A 58 -15.84 -3.90 -7.58
N LEU A 59 -14.98 -4.85 -7.92
CA LEU A 59 -14.26 -4.88 -9.19
C LEU A 59 -15.21 -4.97 -10.37
N GLU A 60 -16.17 -5.88 -10.31
CA GLU A 60 -17.20 -6.04 -11.33
C GLU A 60 -18.06 -4.77 -11.47
N LYS A 61 -18.58 -4.25 -10.36
CA LYS A 61 -19.38 -3.03 -10.31
C LYS A 61 -18.67 -1.81 -10.91
N GLN A 62 -17.36 -1.71 -10.73
CA GLN A 62 -16.54 -0.61 -11.22
C GLN A 62 -15.92 -0.87 -12.60
N GLY A 63 -16.22 -2.01 -13.23
CA GLY A 63 -15.72 -2.37 -14.55
C GLY A 63 -14.21 -2.63 -14.63
N ALA A 64 -13.59 -3.07 -13.51
CA ALA A 64 -12.16 -3.39 -13.44
C ALA A 64 -11.91 -4.80 -14.00
N SER A 65 -11.97 -4.96 -15.32
CA SER A 65 -12.01 -6.26 -16.02
C SER A 65 -10.66 -6.99 -16.08
N MET A 66 -9.53 -6.27 -15.94
CA MET A 66 -8.17 -6.85 -16.06
C MET A 66 -7.55 -7.17 -14.68
N VAL A 67 -8.40 -7.42 -13.69
CA VAL A 67 -7.95 -7.76 -12.32
C VAL A 67 -8.14 -9.24 -12.04
N ASN A 68 -7.05 -9.93 -11.72
CA ASN A 68 -7.06 -11.30 -11.21
C ASN A 68 -7.08 -11.30 -9.68
N VAL A 69 -8.12 -11.88 -9.07
CA VAL A 69 -8.26 -11.95 -7.62
C VAL A 69 -7.68 -13.27 -7.10
N MET A 70 -6.69 -13.17 -6.20
CA MET A 70 -6.10 -14.31 -5.49
C MET A 70 -6.56 -14.28 -4.03
N LEU A 71 -7.31 -15.31 -3.61
CA LEU A 71 -7.76 -15.49 -2.21
C LEU A 71 -6.64 -16.12 -1.38
N GLU A 72 -5.53 -15.39 -1.24
CA GLU A 72 -4.30 -15.85 -0.61
C GLU A 72 -3.63 -14.73 0.20
N ASP A 73 -2.85 -15.12 1.22
CA ASP A 73 -1.98 -14.18 1.93
C ASP A 73 -0.81 -13.77 1.03
N ALA A 74 -0.74 -12.50 0.66
CA ALA A 74 0.35 -11.99 -0.19
C ALA A 74 1.75 -12.24 0.40
N ALA A 75 1.88 -12.40 1.72
CA ALA A 75 3.15 -12.78 2.34
C ALA A 75 3.59 -14.22 2.02
N SER A 76 2.68 -15.06 1.53
CA SER A 76 2.91 -16.47 1.17
C SER A 76 3.09 -16.67 -0.34
N LEU A 77 2.96 -15.63 -1.15
CA LEU A 77 3.20 -15.71 -2.59
C LEU A 77 4.58 -16.31 -2.89
N SER A 78 4.67 -17.07 -3.97
CA SER A 78 5.95 -17.61 -4.45
C SER A 78 6.94 -16.49 -4.76
N ASP A 79 8.23 -16.69 -4.46
CA ASP A 79 9.29 -15.74 -4.79
C ASP A 79 9.59 -15.70 -6.32
N PHE A 80 8.99 -16.61 -7.11
CA PHE A 80 9.07 -16.60 -8.57
C PHE A 80 8.13 -15.56 -9.22
N PHE A 81 7.16 -15.01 -8.48
CA PHE A 81 6.40 -13.88 -8.99
C PHE A 81 7.31 -12.66 -9.21
N SER A 82 6.95 -11.87 -10.23
CA SER A 82 7.75 -10.70 -10.60
C SER A 82 6.81 -9.58 -11.11
N PHE A 83 6.78 -8.46 -10.40
CA PHE A 83 5.89 -7.33 -10.69
C PHE A 83 6.67 -6.07 -11.03
N ASP A 84 6.13 -5.27 -11.96
CA ASP A 84 6.67 -3.95 -12.32
C ASP A 84 6.35 -2.95 -11.22
N LYS A 85 5.13 -3.06 -10.64
CA LYS A 85 4.67 -2.21 -9.55
C LYS A 85 3.95 -3.00 -8.47
N ILE A 86 4.08 -2.53 -7.22
CA ILE A 86 3.39 -3.14 -6.07
C ILE A 86 2.74 -2.04 -5.24
N LEU A 87 1.47 -2.23 -4.91
CA LEU A 87 0.76 -1.48 -3.88
C LEU A 87 0.68 -2.33 -2.61
N LEU A 88 1.19 -1.78 -1.52
CA LEU A 88 1.06 -2.34 -0.18
C LEU A 88 0.39 -1.32 0.73
N ASP A 89 -0.96 -1.29 0.70
CA ASP A 89 -1.74 -0.60 1.73
C ASP A 89 -1.86 -1.52 2.93
N ALA A 90 -0.90 -1.38 3.85
CA ALA A 90 -0.66 -2.40 4.85
C ALA A 90 -1.68 -2.35 6.01
N PRO A 91 -2.09 -3.51 6.54
CA PRO A 91 -2.92 -3.54 7.74
C PRO A 91 -2.20 -2.84 8.91
N CYS A 92 -2.91 -1.97 9.62
CA CYS A 92 -2.36 -1.13 10.66
C CYS A 92 -3.33 -0.96 11.83
N SER A 93 -2.94 -0.18 12.85
CA SER A 93 -3.78 0.12 14.02
C SER A 93 -4.97 1.03 13.71
N GLY A 94 -4.91 1.77 12.59
CA GLY A 94 -5.93 2.76 12.24
C GLY A 94 -5.82 4.08 13.02
N SER A 95 -4.64 4.39 13.57
CA SER A 95 -4.43 5.59 14.41
C SER A 95 -4.62 6.93 13.70
N GLY A 96 -4.73 6.93 12.37
CA GLY A 96 -5.03 8.14 11.58
C GLY A 96 -6.51 8.37 11.29
N THR A 97 -7.39 7.45 11.66
CA THR A 97 -8.83 7.57 11.40
C THR A 97 -9.56 8.37 12.49
N ASP A 98 -10.72 8.95 12.19
CA ASP A 98 -11.50 9.82 13.10
C ASP A 98 -11.89 9.18 14.44
N ASN A 99 -11.76 7.87 14.55
CA ASN A 99 -12.11 7.13 15.76
C ASN A 99 -10.94 6.93 16.74
N VAL A 100 -9.89 7.75 16.67
CA VAL A 100 -8.72 7.66 17.56
C VAL A 100 -9.12 7.57 19.04
N PHE A 101 -10.12 8.35 19.47
CA PHE A 101 -10.61 8.32 20.85
C PHE A 101 -11.57 7.16 21.16
N LYS A 102 -12.07 6.46 20.15
CA LYS A 102 -12.96 5.30 20.29
C LYS A 102 -12.27 3.98 19.94
N SER A 103 -11.11 4.02 19.32
CA SER A 103 -10.38 2.83 18.90
C SER A 103 -9.53 2.31 20.07
N ASN A 104 -9.72 1.05 20.41
CA ASN A 104 -8.91 0.32 21.38
C ASN A 104 -7.56 -0.09 20.78
N PHE A 105 -6.76 0.85 20.21
CA PHE A 105 -5.43 0.46 19.78
C PHE A 105 -4.48 0.39 20.98
N THR A 106 -4.04 -0.81 21.23
CA THR A 106 -3.09 -1.13 22.29
C THR A 106 -1.67 -1.17 21.73
N LEU A 107 -0.68 -1.07 22.61
CA LEU A 107 0.72 -1.29 22.21
C LEU A 107 0.91 -2.66 21.55
N GLU A 108 0.19 -3.67 22.02
CA GLU A 108 0.21 -5.01 21.44
C GLU A 108 -0.30 -5.03 19.98
N LEU A 109 -1.41 -4.32 19.69
CA LEU A 109 -1.93 -4.19 18.35
C LEU A 109 -0.92 -3.50 17.42
N ILE A 110 -0.30 -2.41 17.87
CA ILE A 110 0.73 -1.69 17.11
C ILE A 110 1.92 -2.60 16.81
N GLN A 111 2.42 -3.36 17.79
CA GLN A 111 3.53 -4.28 17.60
C GLN A 111 3.18 -5.44 16.65
N LYS A 112 1.97 -5.98 16.74
CA LYS A 112 1.47 -7.03 15.85
C LYS A 112 1.35 -6.51 14.42
N SER A 113 0.81 -5.32 14.24
CA SER A 113 0.69 -4.66 12.94
C SER A 113 2.07 -4.42 12.32
N SER A 114 3.00 -3.83 13.06
CA SER A 114 4.37 -3.56 12.60
C SER A 114 5.08 -4.85 12.13
N LYS A 115 4.95 -5.96 12.87
CA LYS A 115 5.51 -7.27 12.45
C LYS A 115 4.89 -7.77 11.14
N THR A 116 3.59 -7.60 10.97
CA THR A 116 2.89 -7.98 9.73
C THR A 116 3.33 -7.12 8.56
N GLN A 117 3.45 -5.82 8.79
CA GLN A 117 3.93 -4.84 7.81
C GLN A 117 5.35 -5.16 7.36
N GLU A 118 6.27 -5.45 8.30
CA GLU A 118 7.64 -5.89 7.97
C GLU A 118 7.64 -7.13 7.07
N LYS A 119 6.81 -8.14 7.41
CA LYS A 119 6.72 -9.38 6.63
C LYS A 119 6.23 -9.10 5.21
N LEU A 120 5.18 -8.30 5.06
CA LEU A 120 4.61 -7.94 3.75
C LEU A 120 5.59 -7.09 2.93
N LEU A 121 6.21 -6.08 3.53
CA LEU A 121 7.17 -5.22 2.84
C LEU A 121 8.40 -5.99 2.35
N ARG A 122 8.92 -6.93 3.16
CA ARG A 122 10.00 -7.83 2.74
C ARG A 122 9.59 -8.70 1.55
N LYS A 123 8.39 -9.26 1.58
CA LYS A 123 7.85 -10.04 0.45
C LYS A 123 7.72 -9.17 -0.79
N ALA A 124 7.14 -7.97 -0.67
CA ALA A 124 7.02 -7.03 -1.77
C ALA A 124 8.36 -6.77 -2.45
N LEU A 125 9.40 -6.41 -1.68
CA LEU A 125 10.73 -6.13 -2.23
C LEU A 125 11.42 -7.35 -2.85
N LYS A 126 11.12 -8.57 -2.40
CA LYS A 126 11.61 -9.79 -3.05
C LYS A 126 11.05 -9.96 -4.44
N ILE A 127 9.72 -9.82 -4.59
CA ILE A 127 9.00 -10.08 -5.84
C ILE A 127 8.83 -8.83 -6.73
N LEU A 128 9.32 -7.67 -6.30
CA LEU A 128 9.44 -6.48 -7.13
C LEU A 128 10.60 -6.64 -8.10
N LYS A 129 10.41 -6.36 -9.38
CA LYS A 129 11.47 -6.37 -10.41
C LYS A 129 12.58 -5.37 -10.07
N PRO A 130 13.85 -5.62 -10.45
CA PRO A 130 14.87 -4.58 -10.46
C PRO A 130 14.39 -3.38 -11.28
N GLY A 131 14.55 -2.17 -10.75
CA GLY A 131 14.00 -0.94 -11.34
C GLY A 131 12.52 -0.69 -11.10
N GLY A 132 11.78 -1.70 -10.61
CA GLY A 132 10.36 -1.57 -10.27
C GLY A 132 10.11 -0.65 -9.08
N GLU A 133 8.88 -0.19 -8.96
CA GLU A 133 8.46 0.74 -7.91
C GLU A 133 7.33 0.15 -7.07
N MET A 134 7.33 0.47 -5.79
CA MET A 134 6.22 0.15 -4.93
C MET A 134 5.81 1.34 -4.07
N VAL A 135 4.54 1.36 -3.67
CA VAL A 135 4.03 2.27 -2.67
C VAL A 135 3.67 1.47 -1.42
N TYR A 136 4.21 1.91 -0.29
CA TYR A 136 3.84 1.48 1.04
C TYR A 136 2.96 2.56 1.67
N SER A 137 1.81 2.17 2.21
CA SER A 137 0.88 3.09 2.87
C SER A 137 0.19 2.45 4.06
N THR A 138 -0.26 3.29 4.99
CA THR A 138 -1.07 2.90 6.14
C THR A 138 -2.03 4.04 6.51
N CYS A 139 -3.19 3.71 7.07
CA CYS A 139 -4.04 4.67 7.77
C CYS A 139 -3.57 4.88 9.23
N SER A 140 -2.26 4.93 9.44
CA SER A 140 -1.62 5.18 10.74
C SER A 140 -0.69 6.39 10.65
N ILE A 141 -0.64 7.21 11.71
CA ILE A 141 0.32 8.30 11.87
C ILE A 141 1.49 7.93 12.79
N LEU A 142 1.54 6.67 13.22
CA LEU A 142 2.53 6.21 14.19
C LEU A 142 3.84 5.79 13.50
N LYS A 143 4.96 6.35 13.95
CA LYS A 143 6.29 6.01 13.43
C LYS A 143 6.63 4.51 13.53
N ASN A 144 6.04 3.82 14.52
CA ASN A 144 6.27 2.38 14.71
C ASN A 144 5.71 1.52 13.58
N GLU A 145 4.65 1.99 12.90
CA GLU A 145 3.99 1.31 11.79
C GLU A 145 4.42 1.84 10.42
N ASN A 146 5.17 2.94 10.40
CA ASN A 146 5.55 3.69 9.20
C ASN A 146 7.09 3.71 9.04
N GLU A 147 7.72 4.80 9.46
CA GLU A 147 9.15 5.03 9.25
C GLU A 147 10.03 3.91 9.77
N LYS A 148 9.78 3.42 11.01
CA LYS A 148 10.60 2.35 11.61
C LYS A 148 10.49 1.02 10.87
N VAL A 149 9.33 0.72 10.26
CA VAL A 149 9.14 -0.47 9.42
C VAL A 149 10.00 -0.34 8.16
N ILE A 150 9.91 0.79 7.48
CA ILE A 150 10.67 1.06 6.25
C ILE A 150 12.17 1.04 6.53
N GLU A 151 12.64 1.81 7.52
CA GLU A 151 14.05 1.89 7.90
C GLU A 151 14.65 0.52 8.24
N LYS A 152 13.88 -0.30 8.96
CA LYS A 152 14.31 -1.65 9.32
C LYS A 152 14.44 -2.57 8.12
N VAL A 153 13.45 -2.55 7.22
CA VAL A 153 13.41 -3.46 6.08
C VAL A 153 14.41 -3.04 5.00
N LEU A 154 14.55 -1.75 4.71
CA LEU A 154 15.45 -1.28 3.66
C LEU A 154 16.93 -1.54 3.95
N LYS A 155 17.32 -1.81 5.22
CA LYS A 155 18.69 -2.25 5.55
C LYS A 155 19.10 -3.54 4.85
N ASP A 156 18.15 -4.39 4.52
CA ASP A 156 18.39 -5.73 3.98
C ASP A 156 18.15 -5.81 2.45
N PHE A 157 17.77 -4.69 1.82
CA PHE A 157 17.44 -4.65 0.40
C PHE A 157 18.15 -3.51 -0.33
N LYS A 158 18.56 -3.75 -1.57
CA LYS A 158 19.05 -2.71 -2.47
C LYS A 158 17.85 -1.94 -3.05
N ALA A 159 17.36 -0.97 -2.31
CA ALA A 159 16.23 -0.14 -2.71
C ALA A 159 16.39 1.28 -2.14
N ASN A 160 15.87 2.27 -2.86
CA ASN A 160 15.88 3.68 -2.47
C ASN A 160 14.46 4.19 -2.29
N LEU A 161 14.30 5.13 -1.38
CA LEU A 161 13.10 5.95 -1.30
C LEU A 161 13.06 6.93 -2.48
N VAL A 162 11.86 7.16 -2.99
CA VAL A 162 11.57 8.10 -4.05
C VAL A 162 10.70 9.21 -3.47
N GLN A 163 11.00 10.46 -3.81
CA GLN A 163 10.23 11.60 -3.34
C GLN A 163 8.75 11.43 -3.66
N VAL A 164 7.92 11.58 -2.64
CA VAL A 164 6.46 11.65 -2.79
C VAL A 164 6.08 13.12 -2.84
N ASP A 165 5.56 13.54 -3.99
CA ASP A 165 5.00 14.87 -4.18
C ASP A 165 3.48 14.77 -4.09
N LEU A 166 2.89 15.54 -3.19
CA LEU A 166 1.46 15.72 -3.04
C LEU A 166 1.13 17.17 -3.38
N ASP A 167 -0.14 17.41 -3.67
CA ASP A 167 -0.65 18.77 -3.86
C ASP A 167 -0.35 19.62 -2.62
N ASP A 168 0.05 20.88 -2.82
CA ASP A 168 0.40 21.81 -1.74
C ASP A 168 -0.78 22.12 -0.80
N GLU A 169 -2.02 21.89 -1.26
CA GLU A 169 -3.22 22.02 -0.43
C GLU A 169 -3.37 20.87 0.59
N ILE A 170 -2.62 19.79 0.44
CA ILE A 170 -2.67 18.65 1.37
C ILE A 170 -1.71 18.90 2.53
N GLU A 171 -2.27 19.25 3.68
CA GLU A 171 -1.49 19.45 4.90
C GLU A 171 -0.82 18.16 5.36
N CYS A 172 0.48 18.25 5.72
CA CYS A 172 1.27 17.12 6.15
C CYS A 172 1.87 17.35 7.54
N LEU A 173 1.89 16.29 8.34
CA LEU A 173 2.61 16.23 9.61
C LEU A 173 4.11 16.03 9.37
N PRO A 174 4.98 16.39 10.34
CA PRO A 174 6.41 16.09 10.27
C PRO A 174 6.67 14.59 10.11
N CYS A 175 7.49 14.24 9.11
CA CYS A 175 7.92 12.87 8.83
C CYS A 175 9.44 12.75 9.00
N ALA A 176 9.93 11.67 9.62
CA ALA A 176 11.36 11.43 9.78
C ALA A 176 12.03 11.05 8.45
N ILE A 177 11.28 10.46 7.53
CA ILE A 177 11.71 10.14 6.15
C ILE A 177 11.32 11.29 5.23
N LYS A 178 12.29 12.04 4.72
CA LYS A 178 12.05 13.25 3.90
C LYS A 178 11.27 12.97 2.62
N GLU A 179 11.50 11.80 2.02
CA GLU A 179 10.88 11.36 0.77
C GLU A 179 9.43 10.89 0.96
N ALA A 180 9.03 10.56 2.19
CA ALA A 180 7.67 10.11 2.52
C ALA A 180 6.80 11.27 3.02
N LYS A 181 5.49 11.03 3.08
CA LYS A 181 4.51 11.99 3.61
C LYS A 181 3.62 11.35 4.67
N VAL A 182 3.30 12.14 5.70
CA VAL A 182 2.24 11.85 6.68
C VAL A 182 1.17 12.91 6.50
N VAL A 183 0.06 12.54 5.89
CA VAL A 183 -1.08 13.45 5.70
C VAL A 183 -1.70 13.77 7.06
N ALA A 184 -1.93 15.04 7.35
CA ALA A 184 -2.60 15.49 8.56
C ALA A 184 -4.10 15.18 8.49
N PRO A 185 -4.72 14.67 9.58
CA PRO A 185 -6.16 14.46 9.61
C PRO A 185 -6.88 15.82 9.64
N ASN A 186 -7.92 15.96 8.79
CA ASN A 186 -8.82 17.08 8.75
C ASN A 186 -10.23 16.64 8.27
N GLU A 187 -11.11 17.55 7.93
CA GLU A 187 -12.49 17.22 7.49
C GLU A 187 -12.54 16.36 6.22
N LEU A 188 -11.53 16.45 5.33
CA LEU A 188 -11.48 15.75 4.05
C LEU A 188 -10.53 14.55 4.06
N PHE A 189 -9.48 14.61 4.85
CA PHE A 189 -8.41 13.63 4.90
C PHE A 189 -8.31 12.96 6.26
N GLU A 190 -8.21 11.65 6.27
CA GLU A 190 -7.74 10.88 7.43
C GLU A 190 -6.22 11.01 7.55
N GLY A 191 -5.69 10.86 8.76
CA GLY A 191 -4.26 10.73 8.98
C GLY A 191 -3.71 9.51 8.25
N PHE A 192 -2.71 9.70 7.37
CA PHE A 192 -2.31 8.68 6.42
C PHE A 192 -0.84 8.79 6.08
N PHE A 193 -0.15 7.66 6.06
CA PHE A 193 1.25 7.59 5.66
C PHE A 193 1.39 7.05 4.25
N VAL A 194 2.29 7.64 3.45
CA VAL A 194 2.63 7.17 2.11
C VAL A 194 4.12 7.32 1.83
N ALA A 195 4.73 6.25 1.35
CA ALA A 195 6.13 6.22 0.91
C ALA A 195 6.24 5.46 -0.42
N LYS A 196 7.11 5.94 -1.29
CA LYS A 196 7.43 5.30 -2.57
C LYS A 196 8.84 4.74 -2.52
N ILE A 197 9.01 3.50 -2.94
CA ILE A 197 10.27 2.78 -2.90
C ILE A 197 10.58 2.26 -4.30
N ARG A 198 11.82 2.42 -4.77
CA ARG A 198 12.30 1.85 -6.03
C ARG A 198 13.40 0.84 -5.74
N LYS A 199 13.27 -0.37 -6.30
CA LYS A 199 14.33 -1.39 -6.24
C LYS A 199 15.45 -1.03 -7.20
N ILE A 200 16.70 -1.05 -6.72
CA ILE A 200 17.87 -0.71 -7.52
C ILE A 200 18.09 -1.77 -8.60
N LEU A 201 18.49 -1.35 -9.80
CA LEU A 201 18.96 -2.24 -10.85
C LEU A 201 20.23 -2.95 -10.36
N CYS A 202 20.30 -4.26 -10.51
CA CYS A 202 21.51 -5.04 -10.23
C CYS A 202 22.41 -5.08 -11.45
#